data_c7a0d3ae0b75de5ee0193e08ab06f21c
#
_entry.id   c7a0d3ae0b75de5ee0193e08ab06f21c
#
_cell.length_a   1.000
_cell.length_b   1.000
_cell.length_c   1.000
_cell.angle_alpha   90.00
_cell.angle_beta   90.00
_cell.angle_gamma   90.00
#
_symmetry.space_group_name_H-M   'P 1'
#
loop_
_entity.id
_entity.type
_entity.pdbx_description
1 polymer ?
#
loop_
_entity_poly.entity_id
_entity_poly.type
_entity_poly.pdbx_seq_one_letter_code
_entity_poly.pdbx_strand_id
1 'polypeptide(L)'
;MCRWVAYAGPEIYLEDLVFHQEHSIVSQSLAATKSAWVTNGDGFGVAWYTQRTTPGLYKDVLPAWNDSNLRSLAAHIRTHLFFAHVRATTGTAVNRSNCHPFIWKNWTFMHNGKIGNWHKCRKDVEDLIDHVHYPHREGTTDSEALFLVALSKGLIYKPITALQDTLREIKKIMDKHSSDEPMRISCALTDGKQMWAFRYSSDD
;
A
#
# COMPACT_ATOMS: atom_id res chain seq x y z
N MET A 1 -3.87 -13.14 -1.66
CA MET A 1 -2.76 -12.23 -2.04
C MET A 1 -3.34 -10.88 -2.42
N CYS A 2 -2.89 -9.79 -1.82
CA CYS A 2 -3.34 -8.43 -2.12
C CYS A 2 -3.22 -8.09 -3.62
N ARG A 3 -3.99 -7.13 -4.08
CA ARG A 3 -3.91 -6.53 -5.42
C ARG A 3 -3.93 -5.02 -5.32
N TRP A 4 -3.25 -4.36 -6.23
CA TRP A 4 -3.31 -2.92 -6.33
C TRP A 4 -3.28 -2.44 -7.78
N VAL A 5 -3.83 -1.25 -7.99
CA VAL A 5 -3.78 -0.47 -9.22
C VAL A 5 -3.21 0.90 -8.90
N ALA A 6 -2.24 1.35 -9.68
CA ALA A 6 -1.74 2.72 -9.71
C ALA A 6 -1.99 3.28 -11.10
N TYR A 7 -2.72 4.37 -11.20
CA TYR A 7 -3.04 5.03 -12.45
C TYR A 7 -2.50 6.45 -12.47
N ALA A 8 -1.87 6.82 -13.57
CA ALA A 8 -1.54 8.19 -13.92
C ALA A 8 -1.72 8.36 -15.44
N GLY A 9 -2.53 9.34 -15.84
CA GLY A 9 -2.87 9.54 -17.26
C GLY A 9 -3.96 10.60 -17.46
N PRO A 10 -4.65 10.61 -18.61
CA PRO A 10 -5.84 11.44 -18.82
C PRO A 10 -6.88 11.20 -17.72
N GLU A 11 -7.69 12.20 -17.43
CA GLU A 11 -8.75 12.05 -16.43
C GLU A 11 -9.77 10.98 -16.81
N ILE A 12 -9.98 10.02 -15.94
CA ILE A 12 -10.99 8.95 -16.04
C ILE A 12 -11.81 8.89 -14.76
N TYR A 13 -12.97 8.23 -14.78
CA TYR A 13 -13.68 7.86 -13.58
C TYR A 13 -12.98 6.70 -12.86
N LEU A 14 -13.00 6.69 -11.54
CA LEU A 14 -12.39 5.59 -10.78
C LEU A 14 -12.99 4.23 -11.15
N GLU A 15 -14.29 4.20 -11.44
CA GLU A 15 -15.00 2.97 -11.81
C GLU A 15 -14.44 2.30 -13.07
N ASP A 16 -13.88 3.07 -14.01
CA ASP A 16 -13.34 2.54 -15.26
C ASP A 16 -12.26 1.46 -15.04
N LEU A 17 -11.44 1.59 -13.99
CA LEU A 17 -10.40 0.61 -13.67
C LEU A 17 -10.71 -0.20 -12.40
N VAL A 18 -11.48 0.36 -11.46
CA VAL A 18 -11.76 -0.32 -10.19
C VAL A 18 -12.85 -1.40 -10.38
N PHE A 19 -13.83 -1.16 -11.28
CA PHE A 19 -15.00 -2.03 -11.47
C PHE A 19 -15.17 -2.57 -12.89
N HIS A 20 -15.00 -1.75 -13.94
CA HIS A 20 -15.51 -2.06 -15.27
C HIS A 20 -14.56 -2.91 -16.14
N GLN A 21 -13.28 -3.02 -15.77
CA GLN A 21 -12.38 -3.90 -16.52
C GLN A 21 -12.73 -5.37 -16.27
N GLU A 22 -12.57 -6.23 -17.28
CA GLU A 22 -12.77 -7.68 -17.17
C GLU A 22 -11.98 -8.26 -15.97
N HIS A 23 -10.74 -7.81 -15.81
CA HIS A 23 -9.87 -8.15 -14.68
C HIS A 23 -9.69 -6.96 -13.73
N SER A 24 -10.78 -6.26 -13.40
CA SER A 24 -10.74 -5.15 -12.44
C SER A 24 -10.23 -5.62 -11.07
N ILE A 25 -9.71 -4.70 -10.28
CA ILE A 25 -9.23 -5.03 -8.93
C ILE A 25 -10.32 -5.64 -8.06
N VAL A 26 -11.57 -5.19 -8.24
CA VAL A 26 -12.74 -5.73 -7.54
C VAL A 26 -13.10 -7.11 -8.06
N SER A 27 -13.14 -7.35 -9.39
CA SER A 27 -13.41 -8.67 -9.95
C SER A 27 -12.35 -9.70 -9.54
N GLN A 28 -11.08 -9.32 -9.53
CA GLN A 28 -9.99 -10.18 -9.05
C GLN A 28 -10.12 -10.50 -7.56
N SER A 29 -10.59 -9.55 -6.73
CA SER A 29 -10.80 -9.81 -5.31
C SER A 29 -11.96 -10.80 -5.07
N LEU A 30 -13.00 -10.72 -5.87
CA LEU A 30 -14.14 -11.65 -5.85
C LEU A 30 -13.75 -13.03 -6.39
N ALA A 31 -12.97 -13.11 -7.46
CA ALA A 31 -12.52 -14.37 -8.04
C ALA A 31 -11.60 -15.15 -7.07
N ALA A 32 -10.85 -14.48 -6.23
CA ALA A 32 -10.05 -15.10 -5.16
C ALA A 32 -10.94 -15.84 -4.13
N THR A 33 -12.21 -15.45 -3.98
CA THR A 33 -13.17 -16.15 -3.10
C THR A 33 -13.58 -17.53 -3.62
N LYS A 34 -13.38 -17.77 -4.93
CA LYS A 34 -13.67 -19.06 -5.57
C LYS A 34 -12.51 -20.05 -5.51
N SER A 35 -11.30 -19.60 -5.16
CA SER A 35 -10.16 -20.47 -4.89
C SER A 35 -10.18 -20.86 -3.42
N ALA A 36 -10.00 -22.15 -3.09
CA ALA A 36 -10.17 -22.72 -1.73
C ALA A 36 -9.25 -22.11 -0.64
N TRP A 37 -8.47 -21.08 -0.93
CA TRP A 37 -7.36 -20.70 -0.06
C TRP A 37 -7.27 -19.25 0.40
N VAL A 38 -7.86 -18.24 -0.20
CA VAL A 38 -7.85 -16.86 0.36
C VAL A 38 -8.85 -15.94 -0.33
N THR A 39 -9.80 -15.37 0.40
CA THR A 39 -10.61 -14.23 -0.04
C THR A 39 -9.81 -12.95 0.14
N ASN A 40 -9.78 -12.05 -0.86
CA ASN A 40 -9.26 -10.69 -0.71
C ASN A 40 -10.36 -9.77 -0.12
N GLY A 41 -10.95 -10.19 0.98
CA GLY A 41 -12.08 -9.53 1.63
C GLY A 41 -11.73 -8.80 2.93
N ASP A 42 -10.44 -8.62 3.23
CA ASP A 42 -9.96 -8.08 4.51
C ASP A 42 -9.77 -6.56 4.46
N GLY A 43 -10.55 -5.89 3.62
CA GLY A 43 -10.57 -4.45 3.45
C GLY A 43 -9.98 -3.98 2.11
N PHE A 44 -10.18 -2.71 1.88
CA PHE A 44 -9.70 -2.02 0.67
C PHE A 44 -9.40 -0.55 0.98
N GLY A 45 -8.85 0.15 -0.01
CA GLY A 45 -8.79 1.60 0.00
C GLY A 45 -8.47 2.17 -1.36
N VAL A 46 -8.88 3.41 -1.55
CA VAL A 46 -8.64 4.23 -2.74
C VAL A 46 -8.16 5.60 -2.30
N ALA A 47 -7.09 6.09 -2.92
CA ALA A 47 -6.63 7.47 -2.80
C ALA A 47 -6.57 8.11 -4.18
N TRP A 48 -7.03 9.35 -4.31
CA TRP A 48 -7.11 10.05 -5.60
C TRP A 48 -6.69 11.51 -5.47
N TYR A 49 -6.21 12.08 -6.57
CA TYR A 49 -5.80 13.47 -6.66
C TYR A 49 -6.69 14.21 -7.66
N THR A 50 -7.12 15.41 -7.27
CA THR A 50 -7.87 16.31 -8.12
C THR A 50 -7.14 17.68 -8.18
N GLN A 51 -7.84 18.76 -7.90
CA GLN A 51 -7.25 20.10 -7.84
C GLN A 51 -6.50 20.39 -6.54
N ARG A 52 -6.72 19.57 -5.49
CA ARG A 52 -6.02 19.73 -4.21
C ARG A 52 -4.68 19.03 -4.26
N THR A 53 -3.70 19.57 -3.55
CA THR A 53 -2.37 18.96 -3.41
C THR A 53 -2.39 17.71 -2.54
N THR A 54 -3.31 17.64 -1.57
CA THR A 54 -3.51 16.46 -0.73
C THR A 54 -4.50 15.50 -1.39
N PRO A 55 -4.26 14.18 -1.30
CA PRO A 55 -5.19 13.20 -1.86
C PRO A 55 -6.50 13.12 -1.07
N GLY A 56 -7.61 12.79 -1.76
CA GLY A 56 -8.77 12.21 -1.14
C GLY A 56 -8.47 10.75 -0.76
N LEU A 57 -9.10 10.24 0.31
CA LEU A 57 -8.89 8.88 0.78
C LEU A 57 -10.22 8.27 1.23
N TYR A 58 -10.49 7.07 0.77
CA TYR A 58 -11.55 6.22 1.31
C TYR A 58 -11.00 4.82 1.56
N LYS A 59 -11.16 4.32 2.79
CA LYS A 59 -10.75 2.98 3.22
C LYS A 59 -11.86 2.33 4.04
N ASP A 60 -12.08 1.05 3.85
CA ASP A 60 -12.95 0.25 4.72
C ASP A 60 -12.40 -1.15 4.93
N VAL A 61 -12.90 -1.83 5.97
CA VAL A 61 -12.57 -3.21 6.30
C VAL A 61 -13.48 -4.22 5.61
N LEU A 62 -14.58 -3.76 5.02
CA LEU A 62 -15.49 -4.58 4.23
C LEU A 62 -14.85 -5.01 2.91
N PRO A 63 -15.34 -6.09 2.29
CA PRO A 63 -14.95 -6.44 0.94
C PRO A 63 -15.34 -5.36 -0.08
N ALA A 64 -14.40 -4.98 -0.96
CA ALA A 64 -14.60 -3.91 -1.96
C ALA A 64 -15.81 -4.16 -2.89
N TRP A 65 -16.13 -5.43 -3.20
CA TRP A 65 -17.29 -5.78 -4.06
C TRP A 65 -18.63 -5.53 -3.40
N ASN A 66 -18.68 -5.44 -2.07
CA ASN A 66 -19.92 -5.27 -1.30
C ASN A 66 -20.06 -3.86 -0.71
N ASP A 67 -19.21 -2.92 -1.10
CA ASP A 67 -19.24 -1.55 -0.59
C ASP A 67 -19.97 -0.61 -1.57
N SER A 68 -21.18 -0.21 -1.19
CA SER A 68 -22.01 0.72 -1.99
C SER A 68 -21.45 2.14 -2.03
N ASN A 69 -20.74 2.57 -0.97
CA ASN A 69 -20.11 3.89 -0.92
C ASN A 69 -18.93 3.95 -1.87
N LEU A 70 -18.08 2.90 -1.90
CA LEU A 70 -17.01 2.81 -2.88
C LEU A 70 -17.57 2.88 -4.31
N ARG A 71 -18.65 2.15 -4.58
CA ARG A 71 -19.28 2.16 -5.90
C ARG A 71 -19.80 3.55 -6.28
N SER A 72 -20.47 4.22 -5.36
CA SER A 72 -20.95 5.59 -5.55
C SER A 72 -19.81 6.58 -5.76
N LEU A 73 -18.77 6.52 -4.94
CA LEU A 73 -17.59 7.38 -5.09
C LEU A 73 -16.90 7.14 -6.44
N ALA A 74 -16.70 5.88 -6.82
CA ALA A 74 -16.01 5.53 -8.06
C ALA A 74 -16.74 6.02 -9.32
N ALA A 75 -18.06 6.02 -9.30
CA ALA A 75 -18.89 6.53 -10.41
C ALA A 75 -18.86 8.05 -10.56
N HIS A 76 -18.46 8.81 -9.52
CA HIS A 76 -18.52 10.27 -9.51
C HIS A 76 -17.15 10.96 -9.42
N ILE A 77 -16.12 10.25 -8.99
CA ILE A 77 -14.76 10.80 -8.90
C ILE A 77 -14.04 10.63 -10.23
N ARG A 78 -13.76 11.75 -10.88
CA ARG A 78 -12.93 11.85 -12.08
C ARG A 78 -11.55 12.37 -11.70
N THR A 79 -10.50 11.68 -12.12
CA THR A 79 -9.13 11.99 -11.71
C THR A 79 -8.09 11.52 -12.72
N HIS A 80 -6.95 12.21 -12.74
CA HIS A 80 -5.79 11.88 -13.56
C HIS A 80 -4.77 10.97 -12.82
N LEU A 81 -4.92 10.82 -11.49
CA LEU A 81 -3.98 10.08 -10.67
C LEU A 81 -4.70 9.47 -9.47
N PHE A 82 -4.66 8.14 -9.36
CA PHE A 82 -5.21 7.43 -8.21
C PHE A 82 -4.51 6.11 -7.93
N PHE A 83 -4.62 5.67 -6.69
CA PHE A 83 -4.16 4.38 -6.18
C PHE A 83 -5.34 3.63 -5.57
N ALA A 84 -5.50 2.35 -5.92
CA ALA A 84 -6.51 1.48 -5.32
C ALA A 84 -5.88 0.17 -4.88
N HIS A 85 -6.30 -0.35 -3.74
CA HIS A 85 -5.77 -1.57 -3.15
C HIS A 85 -6.89 -2.41 -2.55
N VAL A 86 -6.87 -3.73 -2.78
CA VAL A 86 -7.67 -4.72 -2.07
C VAL A 86 -6.77 -5.61 -1.24
N ARG A 87 -7.16 -5.81 0.01
CA ARG A 87 -6.35 -6.49 1.02
C ARG A 87 -6.74 -7.95 1.15
N ALA A 88 -5.72 -8.81 1.26
CA ALA A 88 -5.85 -10.17 1.77
C ALA A 88 -4.80 -10.35 2.86
N THR A 89 -5.22 -10.51 4.09
CA THR A 89 -4.30 -10.64 5.21
C THR A 89 -3.90 -12.10 5.47
N THR A 90 -2.68 -12.27 5.94
CA THR A 90 -2.16 -13.54 6.47
C THR A 90 -1.59 -13.29 7.86
N GLY A 91 -2.50 -13.03 8.84
CA GLY A 91 -2.09 -12.94 10.25
C GLY A 91 -1.98 -11.55 10.87
N THR A 92 -2.39 -10.47 10.17
CA THR A 92 -2.53 -9.15 10.79
C THR A 92 -3.99 -8.79 11.02
N ALA A 93 -4.28 -7.99 12.06
CA ALA A 93 -5.64 -7.59 12.39
C ALA A 93 -6.34 -6.88 11.22
N VAL A 94 -7.62 -7.19 11.03
CA VAL A 94 -8.48 -6.51 10.07
C VAL A 94 -8.96 -5.22 10.71
N ASN A 95 -8.32 -4.12 10.38
CA ASN A 95 -8.70 -2.77 10.78
C ASN A 95 -8.40 -1.77 9.65
N ARG A 96 -9.03 -0.60 9.74
CA ARG A 96 -8.93 0.44 8.70
C ARG A 96 -7.53 1.04 8.60
N SER A 97 -6.80 1.15 9.70
CA SER A 97 -5.42 1.65 9.72
C SER A 97 -4.43 0.71 9.01
N ASN A 98 -4.74 -0.58 8.91
CA ASN A 98 -3.95 -1.56 8.15
C ASN A 98 -4.30 -1.61 6.65
N CYS A 99 -5.34 -0.92 6.19
CA CYS A 99 -5.69 -0.86 4.77
C CYS A 99 -4.83 0.18 4.04
N HIS A 100 -4.32 -0.21 2.86
CA HIS A 100 -3.68 0.71 1.92
C HIS A 100 -4.73 1.55 1.17
N PRO A 101 -4.36 2.68 0.58
CA PRO A 101 -3.03 3.31 0.63
C PRO A 101 -2.76 4.00 1.97
N PHE A 102 -1.47 4.14 2.30
CA PHE A 102 -1.00 5.00 3.38
C PHE A 102 -0.72 6.40 2.85
N ILE A 103 -1.00 7.41 3.66
CA ILE A 103 -0.85 8.82 3.26
C ILE A 103 -0.01 9.57 4.29
N TRP A 104 0.87 10.42 3.80
CA TRP A 104 1.55 11.44 4.59
C TRP A 104 1.62 12.75 3.79
N LYS A 105 0.88 13.78 4.21
CA LYS A 105 0.70 15.05 3.48
C LYS A 105 0.16 14.80 2.06
N ASN A 106 0.95 15.14 1.02
CA ASN A 106 0.63 14.90 -0.38
C ASN A 106 1.16 13.56 -0.92
N TRP A 107 1.84 12.76 -0.10
CA TRP A 107 2.38 11.47 -0.50
C TRP A 107 1.39 10.34 -0.24
N THR A 108 1.31 9.44 -1.21
CA THR A 108 0.52 8.21 -1.12
C THR A 108 1.42 7.02 -1.40
N PHE A 109 1.26 5.95 -0.62
CA PHE A 109 2.05 4.72 -0.72
C PHE A 109 1.17 3.49 -0.62
N MET A 110 1.43 2.48 -1.44
CA MET A 110 0.87 1.14 -1.31
C MET A 110 1.90 0.06 -1.60
N HIS A 111 1.72 -1.08 -0.95
CA HIS A 111 2.67 -2.19 -0.99
C HIS A 111 1.92 -3.53 -1.03
N ASN A 112 2.44 -4.45 -1.82
CA ASN A 112 2.11 -5.87 -1.81
C ASN A 112 3.40 -6.66 -1.65
N GLY A 113 3.50 -7.40 -0.56
CA GLY A 113 4.70 -8.15 -0.21
C GLY A 113 4.80 -8.39 1.28
N LYS A 114 6.00 -8.62 1.76
CA LYS A 114 6.29 -8.77 3.20
C LYS A 114 7.77 -8.48 3.51
N ILE A 115 8.03 -8.02 4.72
CA ILE A 115 9.33 -8.13 5.38
C ILE A 115 9.35 -9.50 6.07
N GLY A 116 10.26 -10.38 5.66
CA GLY A 116 10.35 -11.74 6.20
C GLY A 116 10.54 -11.73 7.72
N ASN A 117 9.86 -12.69 8.41
CA ASN A 117 9.89 -12.78 9.87
C ASN A 117 9.61 -11.44 10.59
N TRP A 118 8.64 -10.68 10.08
CA TRP A 118 8.26 -9.36 10.58
C TRP A 118 8.16 -9.29 12.10
N HIS A 119 7.58 -10.30 12.73
CA HIS A 119 7.42 -10.36 14.18
C HIS A 119 8.76 -10.32 14.96
N LYS A 120 9.86 -10.81 14.36
CA LYS A 120 11.20 -10.75 14.95
C LYS A 120 11.87 -9.39 14.72
N CYS A 121 11.66 -8.80 13.53
CA CYS A 121 12.34 -7.61 13.07
C CYS A 121 11.62 -6.30 13.44
N ARG A 122 10.32 -6.39 13.76
CA ARG A 122 9.40 -5.26 13.88
C ARG A 122 9.97 -4.12 14.70
N LYS A 123 10.44 -4.40 15.92
CA LYS A 123 10.92 -3.37 16.83
C LYS A 123 12.11 -2.61 16.26
N ASP A 124 13.11 -3.33 15.77
CA ASP A 124 14.33 -2.72 15.21
C ASP A 124 14.03 -1.93 13.93
N VAL A 125 13.05 -2.37 13.11
CA VAL A 125 12.60 -1.62 11.93
C VAL A 125 11.83 -0.37 12.33
N GLU A 126 10.93 -0.46 13.31
CA GLU A 126 10.18 0.70 13.81
C GLU A 126 11.11 1.73 14.47
N ASP A 127 12.24 1.34 15.03
CA ASP A 127 13.27 2.25 15.58
C ASP A 127 14.01 3.06 14.50
N LEU A 128 13.91 2.69 13.23
CA LEU A 128 14.42 3.51 12.12
C LEU A 128 13.50 4.70 11.79
N ILE A 129 12.26 4.70 12.30
CA ILE A 129 11.32 5.79 12.09
C ILE A 129 11.72 6.94 13.00
N ASP A 130 11.98 8.11 12.45
CA ASP A 130 12.33 9.29 13.23
C ASP A 130 11.15 9.81 14.07
N HIS A 131 11.47 10.73 15.01
CA HIS A 131 10.47 11.29 15.93
C HIS A 131 9.39 12.16 15.24
N VAL A 132 9.61 12.61 14.00
CA VAL A 132 8.65 13.40 13.23
C VAL A 132 7.58 12.49 12.61
N HIS A 133 8.00 11.30 12.13
CA HIS A 133 7.12 10.39 11.41
C HIS A 133 6.49 9.32 12.32
N TYR A 134 7.14 9.00 13.46
CA TYR A 134 6.62 7.97 14.38
C TYR A 134 5.19 8.21 14.89
N PRO A 135 4.75 9.46 15.20
CA PRO A 135 3.36 9.73 15.61
C PRO A 135 2.31 9.38 14.55
N HIS A 136 2.70 9.16 13.29
CA HIS A 136 1.82 8.75 12.20
C HIS A 136 1.73 7.22 12.02
N ARG A 137 2.36 6.45 12.91
CA ARG A 137 2.25 4.99 12.96
C ARG A 137 0.92 4.60 13.61
N GLU A 138 -0.09 4.31 12.78
CA GLU A 138 -1.47 4.02 13.24
C GLU A 138 -1.78 2.53 13.24
N GLY A 139 -1.24 1.80 12.28
CA GLY A 139 -1.49 0.38 12.09
C GLY A 139 -0.39 -0.52 12.66
N THR A 140 -0.37 -1.76 12.22
CA THR A 140 0.57 -2.79 12.69
C THR A 140 1.34 -3.48 11.57
N THR A 141 1.11 -3.06 10.31
CA THR A 141 1.70 -3.72 9.15
C THR A 141 3.16 -3.31 8.92
N ASP A 142 3.93 -4.22 8.37
CA ASP A 142 5.27 -3.97 7.84
C ASP A 142 5.26 -2.91 6.72
N SER A 143 4.20 -2.88 5.93
CA SER A 143 4.01 -1.93 4.84
C SER A 143 3.98 -0.47 5.29
N GLU A 144 3.26 -0.18 6.38
CA GLU A 144 3.21 1.17 6.95
C GLU A 144 4.56 1.55 7.56
N ALA A 145 5.21 0.63 8.28
CA ALA A 145 6.55 0.86 8.80
C ALA A 145 7.56 1.15 7.67
N LEU A 146 7.53 0.37 6.59
CA LEU A 146 8.35 0.61 5.39
C LEU A 146 8.18 2.03 4.85
N PHE A 147 6.93 2.51 4.75
CA PHE A 147 6.65 3.88 4.27
C PHE A 147 7.20 4.94 5.22
N LEU A 148 6.97 4.80 6.52
CA LEU A 148 7.44 5.77 7.53
C LEU A 148 8.98 5.79 7.65
N VAL A 149 9.64 4.64 7.51
CA VAL A 149 11.11 4.58 7.44
C VAL A 149 11.60 5.29 6.17
N ALA A 150 10.96 5.08 5.03
CA ALA A 150 11.34 5.77 3.79
C ALA A 150 11.17 7.29 3.91
N LEU A 151 10.11 7.77 4.56
CA LEU A 151 9.93 9.20 4.87
C LEU A 151 11.08 9.72 5.75
N SER A 152 11.45 8.96 6.78
CA SER A 152 12.57 9.29 7.69
C SER A 152 13.93 9.29 6.98
N LYS A 153 14.08 8.56 5.88
CA LYS A 153 15.27 8.55 5.00
C LYS A 153 15.21 9.62 3.91
N GLY A 154 14.25 10.55 3.96
CA GLY A 154 14.15 11.67 3.03
C GLY A 154 13.44 11.36 1.72
N LEU A 155 12.45 10.48 1.74
CA LEU A 155 11.62 10.11 0.58
C LEU A 155 11.08 11.34 -0.17
N ILE A 156 10.71 12.40 0.54
CA ILE A 156 10.16 13.63 -0.07
C ILE A 156 11.15 14.39 -0.96
N TYR A 157 12.46 14.14 -0.80
CA TYR A 157 13.52 14.82 -1.55
C TYR A 157 14.12 13.90 -2.63
N LYS A 158 14.35 12.64 -2.29
CA LYS A 158 15.01 11.65 -3.16
C LYS A 158 14.33 10.30 -3.05
N PRO A 159 13.14 10.11 -3.66
CA PRO A 159 12.30 8.93 -3.47
C PRO A 159 13.02 7.60 -3.75
N ILE A 160 13.78 7.54 -4.85
CA ILE A 160 14.50 6.31 -5.25
C ILE A 160 15.58 5.97 -4.23
N THR A 161 16.43 6.94 -3.89
CA THR A 161 17.51 6.74 -2.92
C THR A 161 17.00 6.37 -1.54
N ALA A 162 15.95 7.08 -1.08
CA ALA A 162 15.34 6.82 0.23
C ALA A 162 14.77 5.40 0.34
N LEU A 163 14.12 4.91 -0.72
CA LEU A 163 13.63 3.52 -0.74
C LEU A 163 14.77 2.52 -0.78
N GLN A 164 15.80 2.73 -1.59
CA GLN A 164 16.98 1.86 -1.62
C GLN A 164 17.67 1.78 -0.26
N ASP A 165 17.87 2.92 0.41
CA ASP A 165 18.47 2.97 1.74
C ASP A 165 17.58 2.29 2.78
N THR A 166 16.26 2.49 2.70
CA THR A 166 15.30 1.80 3.55
C THR A 166 15.39 0.28 3.41
N LEU A 167 15.37 -0.24 2.18
CA LEU A 167 15.46 -1.68 1.93
C LEU A 167 16.79 -2.25 2.42
N ARG A 168 17.90 -1.50 2.23
CA ARG A 168 19.23 -1.90 2.70
C ARG A 168 19.29 -2.01 4.23
N GLU A 169 18.74 -1.04 4.95
CA GLU A 169 18.75 -1.06 6.42
C GLU A 169 17.83 -2.17 6.97
N ILE A 170 16.64 -2.33 6.38
CA ILE A 170 15.74 -3.43 6.77
C ILE A 170 16.40 -4.79 6.52
N LYS A 171 17.09 -4.96 5.39
CA LYS A 171 17.80 -6.21 5.10
C LYS A 171 18.88 -6.51 6.15
N LYS A 172 19.67 -5.52 6.57
CA LYS A 172 20.65 -5.68 7.66
C LYS A 172 19.99 -6.13 8.97
N ILE A 173 18.83 -5.57 9.29
CA ILE A 173 18.06 -5.97 10.48
C ILE A 173 17.58 -7.42 10.34
N MET A 174 17.05 -7.81 9.19
CA MET A 174 16.65 -9.18 8.93
C MET A 174 17.81 -10.16 9.09
N ASP A 175 18.99 -9.82 8.59
CA ASP A 175 20.21 -10.64 8.71
C ASP A 175 20.65 -10.78 10.17
N LYS A 176 20.61 -9.68 10.94
CA LYS A 176 20.87 -9.68 12.39
C LYS A 176 19.95 -10.64 13.14
N HIS A 177 18.69 -10.76 12.74
CA HIS A 177 17.70 -11.65 13.34
C HIS A 177 17.66 -13.05 12.71
N SER A 178 18.61 -13.37 11.84
CA SER A 178 18.67 -14.67 11.13
C SER A 178 17.33 -15.02 10.47
N SER A 179 16.76 -14.06 9.75
CA SER A 179 15.50 -14.25 9.04
C SER A 179 15.69 -15.25 7.90
N ASP A 180 14.97 -16.37 7.97
CA ASP A 180 14.91 -17.42 6.95
C ASP A 180 13.83 -17.15 5.90
N GLU A 181 12.98 -16.14 6.12
CA GLU A 181 11.99 -15.70 5.15
C GLU A 181 12.51 -14.51 4.34
N PRO A 182 12.25 -14.49 3.02
CA PRO A 182 12.70 -13.38 2.17
C PRO A 182 11.91 -12.09 2.39
N MET A 183 12.54 -10.97 2.05
CA MET A 183 11.87 -9.70 1.86
C MET A 183 11.35 -9.62 0.41
N ARG A 184 10.04 -9.38 0.24
CA ARG A 184 9.40 -9.22 -1.06
C ARG A 184 8.64 -7.92 -1.08
N ILE A 185 8.99 -7.03 -2.01
CA ILE A 185 8.43 -5.69 -2.13
C ILE A 185 7.93 -5.48 -3.55
N SER A 186 6.66 -5.16 -3.67
CA SER A 186 6.04 -4.60 -4.87
C SER A 186 5.23 -3.41 -4.43
N CYS A 187 5.73 -2.21 -4.65
CA CYS A 187 5.10 -0.99 -4.15
C CYS A 187 4.99 0.09 -5.23
N ALA A 188 4.04 0.98 -5.03
CA ALA A 188 3.92 2.23 -5.76
C ALA A 188 3.77 3.38 -4.77
N LEU A 189 4.30 4.54 -5.15
CA LEU A 189 4.18 5.79 -4.41
C LEU A 189 4.05 6.97 -5.36
N THR A 190 3.46 8.04 -4.86
CA THR A 190 3.30 9.29 -5.60
C THR A 190 3.30 10.47 -4.64
N ASP A 191 3.77 11.61 -5.14
CA ASP A 191 3.66 12.93 -4.49
C ASP A 191 2.46 13.75 -5.00
N GLY A 192 1.60 13.14 -5.83
CA GLY A 192 0.48 13.78 -6.51
C GLY A 192 0.84 14.37 -7.88
N LYS A 193 2.12 14.33 -8.29
CA LYS A 193 2.61 14.83 -9.60
C LYS A 193 3.38 13.77 -10.36
N GLN A 194 4.23 13.04 -9.68
CA GLN A 194 5.04 11.95 -10.20
C GLN A 194 4.66 10.65 -9.51
N MET A 195 4.84 9.55 -10.20
CA MET A 195 4.61 8.21 -9.68
C MET A 195 5.85 7.35 -9.86
N TRP A 196 6.17 6.58 -8.82
CA TRP A 196 7.26 5.60 -8.83
C TRP A 196 6.71 4.22 -8.48
N ALA A 197 7.24 3.20 -9.13
CA ALA A 197 6.96 1.81 -8.82
C ALA A 197 8.28 1.06 -8.60
N PHE A 198 8.30 0.18 -7.58
CA PHE A 198 9.47 -0.61 -7.22
C PHE A 198 9.09 -2.07 -7.06
N ARG A 199 10.00 -2.91 -7.51
CA ARG A 199 9.95 -4.33 -7.23
C ARG A 199 11.32 -4.81 -6.74
N TYR A 200 11.32 -5.55 -5.63
CA TYR A 200 12.51 -6.14 -5.04
C TYR A 200 12.15 -7.48 -4.40
N SER A 201 13.04 -8.45 -4.52
CA SER A 201 13.03 -9.69 -3.75
C SER A 201 14.44 -9.97 -3.26
N SER A 202 14.54 -10.50 -2.04
CA SER A 202 15.81 -11.02 -1.52
C SER A 202 15.95 -12.54 -1.72
N ASP A 203 15.00 -13.16 -2.43
CA ASP A 203 15.12 -14.54 -2.92
C ASP A 203 16.11 -14.56 -4.10
N ASP A 204 16.91 -15.60 -4.20
CA ASP A 204 17.72 -15.91 -5.40
C ASP A 204 16.84 -16.39 -6.57
#